data_6fcf80de214f84845468d47f3fa63eae
#
_entry.id   6fcf80de214f84845468d47f3fa63eae
#
_cell.length_a   1.000
_cell.length_b   1.000
_cell.length_c   1.000
_cell.angle_alpha   90.00
_cell.angle_beta   90.00
_cell.angle_gamma   90.00
#
_symmetry.space_group_name_H-M   'P 1'
#
loop_
_entity.id
_entity.type
_entity.pdbx_description
1 polymer ?
#
loop_
_entity_poly.entity_id
_entity_poly.type
_entity_poly.pdbx_seq_one_letter_code
_entity_poly.pdbx_strand_id
1 'polypeptide(L)'
;MKRRGLILSVLALGVAGFGGAAWYATRPDPIAASDPIDPEMADALIRPYSPILGPEDAPVTIVEFFDPACEACRAFYPVVEDIMAEHGDAVRVVIRYTPFHGEASVEAIRVLEAARMQDVFEPVLEAVLREQPRWASHGTPAPGLILEIAASGGLDVEAARTQMLAPGVVAVLNQDRADVETVGVRQTPTF
;
A
#
# COMPACT_ATOMS: atom_id res chain seq x y z
N MET A 1 -44.54 -39.87 -32.92
CA MET A 1 -43.13 -39.79 -32.45
C MET A 1 -42.41 -38.53 -32.86
N LYS A 2 -42.83 -37.72 -33.87
CA LYS A 2 -42.10 -36.51 -34.33
C LYS A 2 -42.24 -35.28 -33.42
N ARG A 3 -43.33 -35.11 -32.67
CA ARG A 3 -43.53 -33.90 -31.80
C ARG A 3 -42.62 -33.89 -30.55
N ARG A 4 -42.32 -35.03 -29.93
CA ARG A 4 -41.42 -35.10 -28.77
C ARG A 4 -39.97 -34.76 -29.14
N GLY A 5 -39.51 -35.15 -30.33
CA GLY A 5 -38.17 -34.82 -30.80
C GLY A 5 -38.01 -33.33 -31.05
N LEU A 6 -39.05 -32.68 -31.62
CA LEU A 6 -39.03 -31.22 -31.89
C LEU A 6 -38.95 -30.40 -30.58
N ILE A 7 -39.71 -30.78 -29.55
CA ILE A 7 -39.72 -30.08 -28.25
C ILE A 7 -38.36 -30.24 -27.54
N LEU A 8 -37.76 -31.44 -27.60
CA LEU A 8 -36.43 -31.64 -27.00
C LEU A 8 -35.34 -30.88 -27.72
N SER A 9 -35.40 -30.73 -29.03
CA SER A 9 -34.45 -29.94 -29.82
C SER A 9 -34.56 -28.45 -29.53
N VAL A 10 -35.77 -27.89 -29.36
CA VAL A 10 -36.00 -26.46 -29.06
C VAL A 10 -35.54 -26.18 -27.61
N LEU A 11 -35.79 -27.08 -26.68
CA LEU A 11 -35.30 -26.94 -25.28
C LEU A 11 -33.76 -26.97 -25.22
N ALA A 12 -33.12 -27.89 -25.95
CA ALA A 12 -31.66 -27.99 -25.99
C ALA A 12 -31.00 -26.72 -26.59
N LEU A 13 -31.59 -26.17 -27.66
CA LEU A 13 -31.13 -24.91 -28.26
C LEU A 13 -31.35 -23.71 -27.33
N GLY A 14 -32.48 -23.68 -26.61
CA GLY A 14 -32.76 -22.63 -25.61
C GLY A 14 -31.76 -22.65 -24.46
N VAL A 15 -31.45 -23.82 -23.92
CA VAL A 15 -30.45 -23.96 -22.83
C VAL A 15 -29.04 -23.62 -23.31
N ALA A 16 -28.67 -24.08 -24.50
CA ALA A 16 -27.34 -23.72 -25.08
C ALA A 16 -27.21 -22.23 -25.38
N GLY A 17 -28.27 -21.59 -25.91
CA GLY A 17 -28.29 -20.16 -26.18
C GLY A 17 -28.24 -19.33 -24.89
N PHE A 18 -29.07 -19.66 -23.90
CA PHE A 18 -29.10 -18.95 -22.63
C PHE A 18 -27.80 -19.18 -21.81
N GLY A 19 -27.30 -20.40 -21.76
CA GLY A 19 -26.04 -20.72 -21.09
C GLY A 19 -24.84 -20.02 -21.75
N GLY A 20 -24.81 -19.98 -23.08
CA GLY A 20 -23.78 -19.25 -23.84
C GLY A 20 -23.83 -17.71 -23.62
N ALA A 21 -25.03 -17.14 -23.62
CA ALA A 21 -25.23 -15.73 -23.35
C ALA A 21 -24.87 -15.35 -21.90
N ALA A 22 -25.26 -16.18 -20.93
CA ALA A 22 -24.92 -15.97 -19.54
C ALA A 22 -23.39 -16.05 -19.30
N TRP A 23 -22.74 -17.06 -19.91
CA TRP A 23 -21.28 -17.20 -19.82
C TRP A 23 -20.54 -16.04 -20.49
N TYR A 24 -21.03 -15.54 -21.64
CA TYR A 24 -20.46 -14.35 -22.28
C TYR A 24 -20.64 -13.10 -21.45
N ALA A 25 -21.82 -12.91 -20.83
CA ALA A 25 -22.11 -11.75 -19.98
C ALA A 25 -21.37 -11.76 -18.61
N THR A 26 -20.95 -12.94 -18.15
CA THR A 26 -20.21 -13.10 -16.89
C THR A 26 -18.69 -13.26 -17.09
N ARG A 27 -18.21 -13.20 -18.33
CA ARG A 27 -16.77 -13.17 -18.57
C ARG A 27 -16.19 -11.91 -17.95
N PRO A 28 -15.11 -12.01 -17.14
CA PRO A 28 -14.33 -10.83 -16.79
C PRO A 28 -13.90 -10.15 -18.10
N ASP A 29 -14.10 -8.85 -18.21
CA ASP A 29 -13.50 -8.11 -19.31
C ASP A 29 -11.98 -8.41 -19.32
N PRO A 30 -11.38 -8.63 -20.51
CA PRO A 30 -9.92 -8.70 -20.60
C PRO A 30 -9.38 -7.44 -19.94
N ILE A 31 -8.49 -7.59 -18.97
CA ILE A 31 -7.76 -6.44 -18.40
C ILE A 31 -7.16 -5.74 -19.62
N ALA A 32 -7.74 -4.62 -19.99
CA ALA A 32 -7.18 -3.79 -21.05
C ALA A 32 -5.74 -3.50 -20.66
N ALA A 33 -4.79 -3.84 -21.52
CA ALA A 33 -3.42 -3.41 -21.31
C ALA A 33 -3.48 -1.89 -21.15
N SER A 34 -3.20 -1.39 -19.94
CA SER A 34 -3.11 0.04 -19.70
C SER A 34 -2.05 0.61 -20.63
N ASP A 35 -2.30 1.81 -21.17
CA ASP A 35 -1.28 2.54 -21.91
C ASP A 35 0.03 2.58 -21.10
N PRO A 36 1.19 2.56 -21.74
CA PRO A 36 2.46 2.67 -21.05
C PRO A 36 2.45 3.90 -20.13
N ILE A 37 2.77 3.71 -18.87
CA ILE A 37 2.88 4.81 -17.91
C ILE A 37 4.02 5.73 -18.38
N ASP A 38 3.79 7.04 -18.36
CA ASP A 38 4.83 8.03 -18.63
C ASP A 38 6.05 7.76 -17.74
N PRO A 39 7.29 7.83 -18.26
CA PRO A 39 8.50 7.54 -17.49
C PRO A 39 8.64 8.40 -16.22
N GLU A 40 8.27 9.68 -16.27
CA GLU A 40 8.29 10.57 -15.09
C GLU A 40 7.30 10.09 -14.03
N MET A 41 6.12 9.65 -14.45
CA MET A 41 5.11 9.05 -13.57
C MET A 41 5.62 7.72 -12.99
N ALA A 42 6.23 6.86 -13.80
CA ALA A 42 6.79 5.59 -13.33
C ALA A 42 7.87 5.80 -12.26
N ASP A 43 8.76 6.77 -12.48
CA ASP A 43 9.80 7.17 -11.51
C ASP A 43 9.18 7.76 -10.24
N ALA A 44 8.08 8.52 -10.35
CA ALA A 44 7.38 9.08 -9.19
C ALA A 44 6.65 8.01 -8.37
N LEU A 45 6.22 6.91 -8.98
CA LEU A 45 5.59 5.79 -8.29
C LEU A 45 6.59 4.96 -7.47
N ILE A 46 7.79 4.69 -8.00
CA ILE A 46 8.77 3.81 -7.36
C ILE A 46 10.14 4.48 -7.35
N ARG A 47 10.68 4.75 -6.17
CA ARG A 47 12.03 5.26 -5.99
C ARG A 47 12.96 4.17 -5.46
N PRO A 48 14.26 4.20 -5.80
CA PRO A 48 15.21 3.20 -5.31
C PRO A 48 15.35 3.13 -3.79
N TYR A 49 14.96 4.18 -3.08
CA TYR A 49 15.00 4.26 -1.64
C TYR A 49 13.66 3.91 -0.96
N SER A 50 12.59 3.68 -1.72
CA SER A 50 11.26 3.38 -1.15
C SER A 50 11.32 2.10 -0.31
N PRO A 51 10.73 2.09 0.89
CA PRO A 51 10.57 0.87 1.65
C PRO A 51 9.73 -0.16 0.89
N ILE A 52 10.14 -1.42 0.95
CA ILE A 52 9.47 -2.54 0.30
C ILE A 52 9.08 -3.55 1.37
N LEU A 53 7.81 -3.97 1.38
CA LEU A 53 7.33 -5.12 2.13
C LEU A 53 7.20 -6.30 1.16
N GLY A 54 7.71 -7.45 1.55
CA GLY A 54 7.74 -8.65 0.72
C GLY A 54 8.98 -8.74 -0.18
N PRO A 55 9.03 -9.72 -1.11
CA PRO A 55 10.20 -9.98 -1.95
C PRO A 55 10.44 -8.87 -2.97
N GLU A 56 11.71 -8.44 -3.10
CA GLU A 56 12.10 -7.36 -4.04
C GLU A 56 11.81 -7.69 -5.51
N ASP A 57 11.82 -8.98 -5.87
CA ASP A 57 11.61 -9.50 -7.23
C ASP A 57 10.18 -10.01 -7.48
N ALA A 58 9.23 -9.72 -6.58
CA ALA A 58 7.84 -10.12 -6.75
C ALA A 58 7.27 -9.59 -8.07
N PRO A 59 6.55 -10.42 -8.86
CA PRO A 59 6.03 -10.04 -10.18
C PRO A 59 4.92 -8.99 -10.12
N VAL A 60 4.24 -8.86 -8.98
CA VAL A 60 3.20 -7.85 -8.77
C VAL A 60 3.67 -6.83 -7.75
N THR A 61 3.62 -5.57 -8.13
CA THR A 61 3.96 -4.45 -7.23
C THR A 61 2.70 -3.64 -6.93
N ILE A 62 2.37 -3.50 -5.65
CA ILE A 62 1.39 -2.55 -5.15
C ILE A 62 2.17 -1.33 -4.65
N VAL A 63 1.82 -0.14 -5.11
CA VAL A 63 2.39 1.11 -4.59
C VAL A 63 1.38 1.73 -3.65
N GLU A 64 1.76 1.94 -2.40
CA GLU A 64 0.92 2.58 -1.39
C GLU A 64 1.45 3.97 -1.04
N PHE A 65 0.67 5.00 -1.34
CA PHE A 65 0.88 6.34 -0.80
C PHE A 65 0.34 6.38 0.62
N PHE A 66 1.26 6.35 1.56
CA PHE A 66 1.05 6.01 2.95
C PHE A 66 1.40 7.16 3.88
N ASP A 67 0.53 7.44 4.85
CA ASP A 67 0.80 8.34 5.96
C ASP A 67 0.68 7.59 7.29
N PRO A 68 1.77 7.49 8.08
CA PRO A 68 1.73 6.77 9.34
C PRO A 68 0.78 7.39 10.37
N ALA A 69 0.42 8.67 10.24
CA ALA A 69 -0.54 9.34 11.11
C ALA A 69 -1.99 9.23 10.62
N CYS A 70 -2.24 8.70 9.42
CA CYS A 70 -3.57 8.52 8.86
C CYS A 70 -4.28 7.31 9.46
N GLU A 71 -5.47 7.51 10.06
CA GLU A 71 -6.27 6.43 10.64
C GLU A 71 -6.72 5.40 9.61
N ALA A 72 -7.01 5.84 8.38
CA ALA A 72 -7.37 4.95 7.30
C ALA A 72 -6.18 4.06 6.88
N CYS A 73 -4.95 4.60 6.81
CA CYS A 73 -3.75 3.78 6.57
C CYS A 73 -3.60 2.69 7.63
N ARG A 74 -3.75 3.03 8.91
CA ARG A 74 -3.75 2.05 9.99
C ARG A 74 -4.84 0.99 9.82
N ALA A 75 -6.04 1.39 9.42
CA ALA A 75 -7.16 0.46 9.24
C ALA A 75 -6.98 -0.46 8.02
N PHE A 76 -6.29 0.00 6.97
CA PHE A 76 -6.00 -0.79 5.77
C PHE A 76 -4.77 -1.69 5.91
N TYR A 77 -3.87 -1.41 6.84
CA TYR A 77 -2.64 -2.18 7.02
C TYR A 77 -2.88 -3.70 7.16
N PRO A 78 -3.84 -4.18 8.00
CA PRO A 78 -4.14 -5.62 8.06
C PRO A 78 -4.66 -6.19 6.74
N VAL A 79 -5.36 -5.41 5.91
CA VAL A 79 -5.84 -5.84 4.60
C VAL A 79 -4.66 -6.05 3.64
N VAL A 80 -3.66 -5.16 3.71
CA VAL A 80 -2.41 -5.29 2.94
C VAL A 80 -1.63 -6.54 3.39
N GLU A 81 -1.53 -6.77 4.70
CA GLU A 81 -0.91 -7.99 5.26
C GLU A 81 -1.63 -9.26 4.79
N ASP A 82 -2.98 -9.27 4.79
CA ASP A 82 -3.78 -10.40 4.33
C ASP A 82 -3.53 -10.69 2.83
N ILE A 83 -3.47 -9.66 1.99
CA ILE A 83 -3.14 -9.78 0.56
C ILE A 83 -1.74 -10.38 0.38
N MET A 84 -0.76 -9.88 1.11
CA MET A 84 0.61 -10.41 1.05
C MET A 84 0.68 -11.85 1.54
N ALA A 85 -0.05 -12.19 2.61
CA ALA A 85 -0.10 -13.57 3.12
C ALA A 85 -0.79 -14.54 2.16
N GLU A 86 -1.86 -14.09 1.46
CA GLU A 86 -2.59 -14.91 0.49
C GLU A 86 -1.75 -15.19 -0.77
N HIS A 87 -0.99 -14.20 -1.23
CA HIS A 87 -0.26 -14.27 -2.50
C HIS A 87 1.24 -14.57 -2.34
N GLY A 88 1.77 -14.54 -1.12
CA GLY A 88 3.16 -14.90 -0.79
C GLY A 88 4.19 -14.16 -1.66
N ASP A 89 5.09 -14.90 -2.27
CA ASP A 89 6.18 -14.34 -3.08
C ASP A 89 5.73 -13.66 -4.40
N ALA A 90 4.43 -13.67 -4.70
CA ALA A 90 3.91 -13.06 -5.92
C ALA A 90 3.65 -11.55 -5.79
N VAL A 91 3.59 -11.00 -4.58
CA VAL A 91 3.23 -9.61 -4.32
C VAL A 91 4.27 -8.94 -3.42
N ARG A 92 4.62 -7.71 -3.77
CA ARG A 92 5.32 -6.77 -2.89
C ARG A 92 4.57 -5.46 -2.78
N VAL A 93 4.77 -4.75 -1.67
CA VAL A 93 4.22 -3.41 -1.45
C VAL A 93 5.37 -2.41 -1.36
N VAL A 94 5.30 -1.37 -2.19
CA VAL A 94 6.23 -0.23 -2.18
C VAL A 94 5.55 0.92 -1.45
N ILE A 95 6.15 1.37 -0.36
CA ILE A 95 5.62 2.48 0.45
C ILE A 95 6.16 3.81 -0.07
N ARG A 96 5.25 4.76 -0.32
CA ARG A 96 5.56 6.15 -0.66
C ARG A 96 5.02 7.06 0.44
N TYR A 97 5.91 7.75 1.14
CA TYR A 97 5.52 8.59 2.26
C TYR A 97 4.72 9.82 1.84
N THR A 98 3.59 10.00 2.49
CA THR A 98 2.60 11.03 2.13
C THR A 98 2.16 11.80 3.39
N PRO A 99 3.00 12.70 3.93
CA PRO A 99 2.79 13.31 5.25
C PRO A 99 1.69 14.38 5.22
N PHE A 100 0.43 13.97 5.20
CA PHE A 100 -0.73 14.87 5.17
C PHE A 100 -1.23 15.33 6.54
N HIS A 101 -0.78 14.69 7.64
CA HIS A 101 -1.17 15.04 9.01
C HIS A 101 -0.09 15.85 9.76
N GLY A 102 0.65 16.66 9.01
CA GLY A 102 1.60 17.64 9.55
C GLY A 102 2.80 17.03 10.27
N GLU A 103 3.19 17.64 11.40
CA GLU A 103 4.43 17.24 12.11
C GLU A 103 4.36 15.81 12.66
N ALA A 104 3.18 15.34 13.05
CA ALA A 104 3.02 13.96 13.50
C ALA A 104 3.42 12.95 12.43
N SER A 105 2.99 13.16 11.17
CA SER A 105 3.40 12.34 10.03
C SER A 105 4.90 12.42 9.77
N VAL A 106 5.44 13.64 9.78
CA VAL A 106 6.87 13.88 9.50
C VAL A 106 7.75 13.19 10.54
N GLU A 107 7.41 13.30 11.81
CA GLU A 107 8.17 12.67 12.88
C GLU A 107 8.10 11.15 12.80
N ALA A 108 6.91 10.59 12.55
CA ALA A 108 6.77 9.16 12.36
C ALA A 108 7.57 8.65 11.16
N ILE A 109 7.58 9.35 10.04
CA ILE A 109 8.38 8.99 8.86
C ILE A 109 9.88 9.02 9.19
N ARG A 110 10.35 10.02 9.92
CA ARG A 110 11.76 10.09 10.36
C ARG A 110 12.14 8.87 11.22
N VAL A 111 11.25 8.45 12.12
CA VAL A 111 11.45 7.26 12.94
C VAL A 111 11.46 6.00 12.09
N LEU A 112 10.55 5.87 11.13
CA LEU A 112 10.51 4.74 10.19
C LEU A 112 11.77 4.67 9.31
N GLU A 113 12.29 5.81 8.86
CA GLU A 113 13.55 5.84 8.11
C GLU A 113 14.75 5.46 8.99
N ALA A 114 14.77 5.85 10.26
CA ALA A 114 15.77 5.37 11.21
C ALA A 114 15.65 3.85 11.44
N ALA A 115 14.44 3.33 11.54
CA ALA A 115 14.18 1.88 11.65
C ALA A 115 14.66 1.12 10.41
N ARG A 116 14.51 1.70 9.21
CA ARG A 116 15.05 1.13 7.96
C ARG A 116 16.58 1.07 7.99
N MET A 117 17.24 2.10 8.50
CA MET A 117 18.71 2.11 8.66
C MET A 117 19.21 1.07 9.67
N GLN A 118 18.33 0.55 10.53
CA GLN A 118 18.62 -0.45 11.54
C GLN A 118 18.07 -1.84 11.20
N ASP A 119 17.52 -2.03 9.99
CA ASP A 119 16.90 -3.28 9.51
C ASP A 119 15.75 -3.79 10.41
N VAL A 120 15.01 -2.86 11.06
CA VAL A 120 13.84 -3.14 11.91
C VAL A 120 12.58 -2.41 11.44
N PHE A 121 12.49 -2.12 10.13
CA PHE A 121 11.41 -1.31 9.55
C PHE A 121 10.02 -1.89 9.84
N GLU A 122 9.78 -3.15 9.46
CA GLU A 122 8.45 -3.77 9.57
C GLU A 122 7.95 -3.86 11.02
N PRO A 123 8.72 -4.39 11.99
CA PRO A 123 8.25 -4.45 13.37
C PRO A 123 8.05 -3.07 14.00
N VAL A 124 8.80 -2.05 13.57
CA VAL A 124 8.60 -0.67 14.03
C VAL A 124 7.35 -0.06 13.38
N LEU A 125 7.12 -0.27 12.08
CA LEU A 125 5.91 0.16 11.38
C LEU A 125 4.66 -0.41 12.06
N GLU A 126 4.65 -1.72 12.33
CA GLU A 126 3.55 -2.39 13.03
C GLU A 126 3.31 -1.78 14.43
N ALA A 127 4.36 -1.56 15.22
CA ALA A 127 4.26 -0.96 16.55
C ALA A 127 3.68 0.47 16.47
N VAL A 128 4.19 1.28 15.56
CA VAL A 128 3.76 2.68 15.34
C VAL A 128 2.29 2.74 14.92
N LEU A 129 1.85 1.88 14.01
CA LEU A 129 0.45 1.81 13.58
C LEU A 129 -0.47 1.28 14.67
N ARG A 130 -0.09 0.23 15.38
CA ARG A 130 -0.89 -0.33 16.49
C ARG A 130 -1.16 0.72 17.57
N GLU A 131 -0.16 1.52 17.91
CA GLU A 131 -0.24 2.54 18.94
C GLU A 131 -0.64 3.93 18.41
N GLN A 132 -0.99 4.04 17.13
CA GLN A 132 -1.33 5.31 16.48
C GLN A 132 -2.35 6.17 17.26
N PRO A 133 -3.44 5.62 17.85
CA PRO A 133 -4.40 6.44 18.58
C PRO A 133 -3.80 7.20 19.78
N ARG A 134 -2.64 6.77 20.29
CA ARG A 134 -1.95 7.42 21.42
C ARG A 134 -1.12 8.63 21.00
N TRP A 135 -0.59 8.63 19.76
CA TRP A 135 0.35 9.66 19.33
C TRP A 135 -0.16 10.52 18.17
N ALA A 136 -1.14 10.06 17.37
CA ALA A 136 -1.66 10.75 16.19
C ALA A 136 -3.10 11.26 16.36
N SER A 137 -3.58 11.48 17.59
CA SER A 137 -4.95 11.95 17.80
C SER A 137 -5.17 13.35 17.21
N HIS A 138 -6.31 13.56 16.53
CA HIS A 138 -6.64 14.83 15.85
C HIS A 138 -6.68 16.06 16.77
N GLY A 139 -6.98 15.90 18.06
CA GLY A 139 -7.11 17.03 18.99
C GLY A 139 -5.79 17.42 19.65
N THR A 140 -5.00 16.44 20.05
CA THR A 140 -3.77 16.62 20.82
C THR A 140 -2.72 15.57 20.39
N PRO A 141 -2.11 15.73 19.22
CA PRO A 141 -1.08 14.80 18.79
C PRO A 141 0.12 14.84 19.74
N ALA A 142 0.67 13.67 20.04
CA ALA A 142 1.81 13.48 20.93
C ALA A 142 2.96 12.76 20.19
N PRO A 143 3.56 13.38 19.15
CA PRO A 143 4.61 12.74 18.35
C PRO A 143 5.83 12.32 19.19
N GLY A 144 6.06 12.96 20.33
CA GLY A 144 7.13 12.58 21.25
C GLY A 144 7.05 11.16 21.80
N LEU A 145 5.87 10.49 21.71
CA LEU A 145 5.72 9.09 22.11
C LEU A 145 6.22 8.09 21.05
N ILE A 146 6.42 8.53 19.81
CA ILE A 146 6.72 7.62 18.69
C ILE A 146 8.02 6.86 18.92
N LEU A 147 9.07 7.52 19.43
CA LEU A 147 10.36 6.87 19.72
C LEU A 147 10.25 5.78 20.79
N GLU A 148 9.47 6.03 21.85
CA GLU A 148 9.21 5.02 22.90
C GLU A 148 8.45 3.81 22.31
N ILE A 149 7.45 4.08 21.48
CA ILE A 149 6.66 3.05 20.79
C ILE A 149 7.56 2.25 19.84
N ALA A 150 8.37 2.92 19.05
CA ALA A 150 9.29 2.30 18.09
C ALA A 150 10.35 1.41 18.77
N ALA A 151 10.77 1.75 19.99
CA ALA A 151 11.64 0.89 20.79
C ALA A 151 11.03 -0.50 21.04
N SER A 152 9.70 -0.59 21.17
CA SER A 152 9.03 -1.89 21.32
C SER A 152 9.09 -2.76 20.04
N GLY A 153 9.32 -2.14 18.89
CA GLY A 153 9.58 -2.80 17.60
C GLY A 153 11.05 -3.10 17.34
N GLY A 154 11.93 -2.82 18.32
CA GLY A 154 13.37 -3.12 18.24
C GLY A 154 14.26 -1.94 17.81
N LEU A 155 13.72 -0.73 17.70
CA LEU A 155 14.52 0.45 17.37
C LEU A 155 15.51 0.79 18.49
N ASP A 156 16.79 0.95 18.17
CA ASP A 156 17.76 1.62 19.04
C ASP A 156 17.46 3.12 19.01
N VAL A 157 16.89 3.62 20.11
CA VAL A 157 16.45 5.01 20.23
C VAL A 157 17.62 5.99 20.22
N GLU A 158 18.76 5.65 20.81
CA GLU A 158 19.92 6.54 20.85
C GLU A 158 20.53 6.73 19.46
N ALA A 159 20.68 5.65 18.70
CA ALA A 159 21.10 5.72 17.31
C ALA A 159 20.07 6.47 16.45
N ALA A 160 18.78 6.21 16.65
CA ALA A 160 17.68 6.81 15.89
C ALA A 160 17.66 8.35 16.00
N ARG A 161 17.96 8.92 17.17
CA ARG A 161 17.98 10.38 17.36
C ARG A 161 18.92 11.10 16.38
N THR A 162 20.02 10.47 16.00
CA THR A 162 20.95 11.01 15.00
C THR A 162 20.50 10.67 13.58
N GLN A 163 20.04 9.41 13.36
CA GLN A 163 19.60 8.93 12.03
C GLN A 163 18.41 9.71 11.50
N MET A 164 17.42 10.03 12.33
CA MET A 164 16.26 10.84 11.97
C MET A 164 16.60 12.21 11.38
N LEU A 165 17.76 12.75 11.74
CA LEU A 165 18.27 14.06 11.27
C LEU A 165 19.21 13.92 10.07
N ALA A 166 19.45 12.72 9.58
CA ALA A 166 20.35 12.48 8.46
C ALA A 166 19.85 13.21 7.19
N PRO A 167 20.74 13.83 6.41
CA PRO A 167 20.35 14.51 5.16
C PRO A 167 19.56 13.63 4.20
N GLY A 168 19.82 12.31 4.19
CA GLY A 168 19.08 11.33 3.39
C GLY A 168 17.60 11.26 3.76
N VAL A 169 17.25 11.32 5.05
CA VAL A 169 15.86 11.31 5.52
C VAL A 169 15.11 12.57 5.05
N VAL A 170 15.78 13.73 5.12
CA VAL A 170 15.22 14.98 4.61
C VAL A 170 15.02 14.90 3.09
N ALA A 171 15.96 14.32 2.37
CA ALA A 171 15.86 14.14 0.92
C ALA A 171 14.68 13.22 0.55
N VAL A 172 14.49 12.10 1.24
CA VAL A 172 13.34 11.18 1.07
C VAL A 172 12.02 11.94 1.26
N LEU A 173 11.86 12.65 2.38
CA LEU A 173 10.65 13.42 2.67
C LEU A 173 10.33 14.47 1.59
N ASN A 174 11.34 15.18 1.11
CA ASN A 174 11.16 16.22 0.11
C ASN A 174 10.80 15.60 -1.26
N GLN A 175 11.48 14.53 -1.65
CA GLN A 175 11.22 13.87 -2.92
C GLN A 175 9.83 13.21 -2.91
N ASP A 176 9.46 12.52 -1.85
CA ASP A 176 8.14 11.88 -1.76
C ASP A 176 7.01 12.92 -1.80
N ARG A 177 7.17 14.09 -1.17
CA ARG A 177 6.21 15.19 -1.33
C ARG A 177 6.07 15.69 -2.76
N ALA A 178 7.19 15.85 -3.47
CA ALA A 178 7.16 16.24 -4.88
C ALA A 178 6.47 15.19 -5.75
N ASP A 179 6.75 13.91 -5.50
CA ASP A 179 6.15 12.80 -6.23
C ASP A 179 4.64 12.66 -5.95
N VAL A 180 4.19 12.90 -4.72
CA VAL A 180 2.77 13.00 -4.35
C VAL A 180 2.05 14.05 -5.20
N GLU A 181 2.67 15.21 -5.42
CA GLU A 181 2.13 16.27 -6.28
C GLU A 181 2.12 15.84 -7.76
N THR A 182 3.22 15.25 -8.25
CA THR A 182 3.36 14.76 -9.63
C THR A 182 2.32 13.70 -9.96
N VAL A 183 2.12 12.73 -9.07
CA VAL A 183 1.12 11.66 -9.22
C VAL A 183 -0.30 12.18 -9.03
N GLY A 184 -0.47 13.29 -8.33
CA GLY A 184 -1.78 13.90 -8.06
C GLY A 184 -2.52 13.24 -6.91
N VAL A 185 -1.81 12.63 -5.95
CA VAL A 185 -2.41 12.01 -4.75
C VAL A 185 -3.04 13.09 -3.87
N ARG A 186 -4.28 12.85 -3.42
CA ARG A 186 -5.07 13.82 -2.64
C ARG A 186 -5.51 13.30 -1.28
N GLN A 187 -5.35 12.01 -1.03
CA GLN A 187 -5.74 11.34 0.21
C GLN A 187 -4.88 10.12 0.47
N THR A 188 -4.87 9.64 1.70
CA THR A 188 -4.19 8.42 2.12
C THR A 188 -5.17 7.46 2.78
N PRO A 189 -5.02 6.12 2.63
CA PRO A 189 -4.11 5.53 1.65
C PRO A 189 -4.60 5.70 0.21
N THR A 190 -3.68 5.70 -0.75
CA THR A 190 -3.96 5.57 -2.19
C THR A 190 -3.09 4.47 -2.74
N PHE A 191 -3.71 3.57 -3.53
CA PHE A 191 -3.03 2.41 -4.13
C PHE A 191 -3.00 2.53 -5.64
#